data_dc339edb980b994dbf3fc8e4350d47c6
#
_entry.id   dc339edb980b994dbf3fc8e4350d47c6
#
_cell.length_a   1.000
_cell.length_b   1.000
_cell.length_c   1.000
_cell.angle_alpha   90.00
_cell.angle_beta   90.00
_cell.angle_gamma   90.00
#
_symmetry.space_group_name_H-M   'P 1'
#
loop_
_entity.id
_entity.type
_entity.pdbx_description
1 polymer ?
#
loop_
_entity_poly.entity_id
_entity_poly.type
_entity_poly.pdbx_seq_one_letter_code
_entity_poly.pdbx_strand_id
1 'polypeptide(L)'
;MTEPAAFIEYRAVEKAFGGQPVLRDMSLAIQRGEVMFIIGTSGVGKSVTIKLLIGLIRIDGGEIWFDGRRVDQLAERALVPLRKRIGMVFQASTLFDSMTLAENVALPLRKHRHLAGPAALDEARRRLAQVYMAEHAERYPAELSDGMRKRAAIARTLALDPEVVLFDEPTTGLDPVSARRIDRLIRELASGLGVTAIVVSHDPPSIFGIADRVALLYQGGVRAVATPADLRASADPVVQQFITGQSSGPMETPGF
;
A
#
# COMPACT_ATOMS: atom_id res chain seq x y z
N MET A 1 19.32 14.93 19.12
CA MET A 1 19.16 13.57 18.60
C MET A 1 18.79 13.74 17.12
N THR A 2 19.64 13.32 16.20
CA THR A 2 19.31 13.32 14.77
C THR A 2 18.15 12.34 14.56
N GLU A 3 17.07 12.81 13.93
CA GLU A 3 15.99 11.90 13.51
C GLU A 3 16.60 10.76 12.66
N PRO A 4 16.15 9.51 12.85
CA PRO A 4 16.62 8.40 12.03
C PRO A 4 16.33 8.72 10.57
N ALA A 5 17.29 8.42 9.69
CA ALA A 5 17.13 8.65 8.26
C ALA A 5 15.86 7.93 7.76
N ALA A 6 15.03 8.62 6.99
CA ALA A 6 13.80 8.06 6.45
C ALA A 6 14.12 6.86 5.54
N PHE A 7 13.31 5.81 5.64
CA PHE A 7 13.46 4.62 4.79
C PHE A 7 12.91 4.87 3.37
N ILE A 8 11.81 5.63 3.29
CA ILE A 8 11.26 6.11 2.03
C ILE A 8 11.06 7.61 2.16
N GLU A 9 11.44 8.37 1.14
CA GLU A 9 11.32 9.81 1.16
C GLU A 9 10.87 10.34 -0.19
N TYR A 10 9.82 11.14 -0.17
CA TYR A 10 9.35 11.95 -1.27
C TYR A 10 9.77 13.38 -0.98
N ARG A 11 10.45 14.06 -1.91
CA ARG A 11 10.94 15.43 -1.77
C ARG A 11 10.38 16.29 -2.89
N ALA A 12 9.50 17.20 -2.54
CA ALA A 12 8.90 18.16 -3.47
C ALA A 12 8.35 17.49 -4.76
N VAL A 13 7.69 16.33 -4.62
CA VAL A 13 7.25 15.53 -5.77
C VAL A 13 6.08 16.20 -6.48
N GLU A 14 6.21 16.33 -7.79
CA GLU A 14 5.19 16.85 -8.68
C GLU A 14 4.70 15.80 -9.65
N LYS A 15 3.38 15.79 -9.91
CA LYS A 15 2.77 14.95 -10.94
C LYS A 15 1.53 15.59 -11.53
N ALA A 16 1.47 15.66 -12.85
CA ALA A 16 0.29 16.08 -13.60
C ALA A 16 -0.15 15.02 -14.61
N PHE A 17 -1.41 15.01 -14.97
CA PHE A 17 -1.99 14.21 -16.05
C PHE A 17 -2.80 15.12 -16.97
N GLY A 18 -2.48 15.11 -18.26
CA GLY A 18 -3.16 15.97 -19.24
C GLY A 18 -3.11 17.46 -18.87
N GLY A 19 -2.01 17.92 -18.25
CA GLY A 19 -1.84 19.30 -17.80
C GLY A 19 -2.51 19.62 -16.46
N GLN A 20 -3.30 18.71 -15.89
CA GLN A 20 -3.92 18.90 -14.57
C GLN A 20 -3.00 18.36 -13.47
N PRO A 21 -2.50 19.20 -12.56
CA PRO A 21 -1.64 18.78 -11.46
C PRO A 21 -2.43 17.96 -10.44
N VAL A 22 -1.86 16.80 -10.09
CA VAL A 22 -2.39 15.86 -9.08
C VAL A 22 -1.56 15.88 -7.81
N LEU A 23 -0.23 15.92 -7.94
CA LEU A 23 0.67 16.15 -6.82
C LEU A 23 1.41 17.47 -7.04
N ARG A 24 1.57 18.27 -5.97
CA ARG A 24 2.20 19.58 -5.95
C ARG A 24 3.08 19.68 -4.73
N ASP A 25 4.40 19.78 -4.92
CA ASP A 25 5.38 19.92 -3.83
C ASP A 25 5.15 18.89 -2.69
N MET A 26 4.78 17.66 -3.07
CA MET A 26 4.44 16.63 -2.10
C MET A 26 5.71 16.06 -1.46
N SER A 27 5.86 16.28 -0.16
CA SER A 27 6.97 15.79 0.65
C SER A 27 6.46 14.89 1.77
N LEU A 28 7.03 13.69 1.89
CA LEU A 28 6.63 12.68 2.89
C LEU A 28 7.82 11.80 3.24
N ALA A 29 8.06 11.60 4.52
CA ALA A 29 9.07 10.69 5.05
C ALA A 29 8.40 9.51 5.79
N ILE A 30 8.81 8.28 5.44
CA ILE A 30 8.27 7.04 6.00
C ILE A 30 9.42 6.26 6.64
N GLN A 31 9.20 5.79 7.86
CA GLN A 31 10.21 5.05 8.64
C GLN A 31 10.14 3.55 8.34
N ARG A 32 11.25 2.85 8.58
CA ARG A 32 11.30 1.39 8.42
C ARG A 32 10.40 0.71 9.47
N GLY A 33 9.60 -0.25 9.05
CA GLY A 33 8.76 -1.07 9.94
C GLY A 33 7.46 -0.40 10.41
N GLU A 34 7.17 0.85 9.99
CA GLU A 34 5.91 1.49 10.35
C GLU A 34 4.75 1.10 9.41
N VAL A 35 3.55 1.20 9.92
CA VAL A 35 2.30 1.18 9.16
C VAL A 35 1.87 2.62 8.90
N MET A 36 2.23 3.14 7.72
CA MET A 36 1.89 4.49 7.27
C MET A 36 0.59 4.47 6.46
N PHE A 37 -0.41 5.22 6.89
CA PHE A 37 -1.60 5.46 6.07
C PHE A 37 -1.47 6.76 5.26
N ILE A 38 -1.83 6.70 3.98
CA ILE A 38 -2.00 7.86 3.12
C ILE A 38 -3.50 8.03 2.87
N ILE A 39 -4.05 9.11 3.38
CA ILE A 39 -5.49 9.39 3.36
C ILE A 39 -5.79 10.70 2.61
N GLY A 40 -7.06 10.95 2.30
CA GLY A 40 -7.52 12.15 1.59
C GLY A 40 -8.72 11.85 0.69
N THR A 41 -9.30 12.88 0.10
CA THR A 41 -10.46 12.75 -0.80
C THR A 41 -10.15 11.92 -2.05
N SER A 42 -11.19 11.48 -2.75
CA SER A 42 -11.01 10.78 -4.02
C SER A 42 -10.31 11.70 -5.05
N GLY A 43 -9.38 11.13 -5.81
CA GLY A 43 -8.65 11.87 -6.85
C GLY A 43 -7.48 12.74 -6.37
N VAL A 44 -7.24 12.88 -5.04
CA VAL A 44 -6.17 13.78 -4.49
C VAL A 44 -4.74 13.28 -4.75
N GLY A 45 -4.56 12.06 -5.28
CA GLY A 45 -3.23 11.53 -5.63
C GLY A 45 -2.73 10.37 -4.75
N LYS A 46 -3.53 9.83 -3.83
CA LYS A 46 -3.11 8.73 -2.93
C LYS A 46 -2.50 7.53 -3.65
N SER A 47 -3.25 6.92 -4.57
CA SER A 47 -2.77 5.76 -5.35
C SER A 47 -1.65 6.15 -6.33
N VAL A 48 -1.60 7.42 -6.76
CA VAL A 48 -0.50 7.94 -7.58
C VAL A 48 0.78 7.92 -6.77
N THR A 49 0.77 8.39 -5.52
CA THR A 49 1.95 8.44 -4.63
C THR A 49 2.62 7.06 -4.52
N ILE A 50 1.87 6.00 -4.24
CA ILE A 50 2.47 4.65 -4.11
C ILE A 50 2.94 4.06 -5.45
N LYS A 51 2.27 4.39 -6.57
CA LYS A 51 2.66 3.93 -7.91
C LYS A 51 3.94 4.62 -8.42
N LEU A 52 4.20 5.86 -7.99
CA LEU A 52 5.43 6.58 -8.28
C LEU A 52 6.65 5.89 -7.66
N LEU A 53 6.54 5.40 -6.42
CA LEU A 53 7.64 4.74 -5.68
C LEU A 53 8.21 3.52 -6.44
N ILE A 54 7.37 2.75 -7.08
CA ILE A 54 7.77 1.54 -7.82
C ILE A 54 7.95 1.80 -9.32
N GLY A 55 7.89 3.06 -9.74
CA GLY A 55 8.09 3.47 -11.12
C GLY A 55 7.03 2.98 -12.11
N LEU A 56 5.79 2.68 -11.65
CA LEU A 56 4.65 2.44 -12.54
C LEU A 56 4.18 3.73 -13.21
N ILE A 57 4.42 4.86 -12.54
CA ILE A 57 4.18 6.22 -13.04
C ILE A 57 5.47 6.99 -12.81
N ARG A 58 5.85 7.89 -13.73
CA ARG A 58 7.01 8.77 -13.57
C ARG A 58 6.59 10.08 -12.91
N ILE A 59 7.46 10.64 -12.08
CA ILE A 59 7.31 12.00 -11.56
C ILE A 59 7.57 13.02 -12.67
N ASP A 60 7.05 14.23 -12.51
CA ASP A 60 7.34 15.36 -13.40
C ASP A 60 8.36 16.33 -12.77
N GLY A 61 8.46 16.34 -11.42
CA GLY A 61 9.43 17.12 -10.65
C GLY A 61 9.69 16.48 -9.28
N GLY A 62 10.72 16.95 -8.60
CA GLY A 62 11.13 16.47 -7.28
C GLY A 62 11.99 15.21 -7.31
N GLU A 63 11.98 14.47 -6.20
CA GLU A 63 12.80 13.27 -6.01
C GLU A 63 12.08 12.22 -5.17
N ILE A 64 12.36 10.94 -5.44
CA ILE A 64 11.92 9.81 -4.58
C ILE A 64 13.15 8.99 -4.18
N TRP A 65 13.28 8.77 -2.89
CA TRP A 65 14.38 8.03 -2.28
C TRP A 65 13.86 6.77 -1.58
N PHE A 66 14.56 5.68 -1.72
CA PHE A 66 14.31 4.41 -1.04
C PHE A 66 15.62 3.85 -0.49
N ASP A 67 15.70 3.65 0.81
CA ASP A 67 16.86 3.09 1.50
C ASP A 67 18.16 3.86 1.15
N GLY A 68 18.09 5.20 1.22
CA GLY A 68 19.20 6.11 0.91
C GLY A 68 19.57 6.22 -0.58
N ARG A 69 18.81 5.60 -1.47
CA ARG A 69 19.05 5.64 -2.92
C ARG A 69 17.91 6.35 -3.66
N ARG A 70 18.24 7.27 -4.55
CA ARG A 70 17.28 7.91 -5.44
C ARG A 70 16.74 6.90 -6.48
N VAL A 71 15.40 6.78 -6.59
CA VAL A 71 14.75 5.72 -7.39
C VAL A 71 13.90 6.23 -8.55
N ASP A 72 13.49 7.50 -8.56
CA ASP A 72 12.65 8.10 -9.61
C ASP A 72 13.29 8.13 -11.00
N GLN A 73 14.63 8.13 -11.05
CA GLN A 73 15.39 8.18 -12.30
C GLN A 73 15.83 6.81 -12.83
N LEU A 74 15.47 5.72 -12.12
CA LEU A 74 15.88 4.38 -12.52
C LEU A 74 15.29 3.99 -13.88
N ALA A 75 16.13 3.43 -14.76
CA ALA A 75 15.69 2.79 -15.98
C ALA A 75 14.88 1.51 -15.66
N GLU A 76 14.03 1.03 -16.58
CA GLU A 76 13.14 -0.11 -16.36
C GLU A 76 13.86 -1.35 -15.83
N ARG A 77 15.06 -1.68 -16.38
CA ARG A 77 15.87 -2.80 -15.90
C ARG A 77 16.32 -2.65 -14.44
N ALA A 78 16.59 -1.42 -13.98
CA ALA A 78 17.00 -1.13 -12.62
C ALA A 78 15.81 -1.06 -11.63
N LEU A 79 14.57 -0.95 -12.13
CA LEU A 79 13.35 -1.06 -11.32
C LEU A 79 13.05 -2.51 -10.92
N VAL A 80 13.54 -3.52 -11.65
CA VAL A 80 13.28 -4.93 -11.32
C VAL A 80 13.78 -5.32 -9.91
N PRO A 81 15.02 -5.02 -9.51
CA PRO A 81 15.47 -5.25 -8.13
C PRO A 81 14.66 -4.45 -7.09
N LEU A 82 14.29 -3.20 -7.39
CA LEU A 82 13.46 -2.38 -6.51
C LEU A 82 12.09 -3.04 -6.28
N ARG A 83 11.41 -3.46 -7.35
CA ARG A 83 10.09 -4.11 -7.30
C ARG A 83 10.10 -5.50 -6.62
N LYS A 84 11.27 -6.10 -6.39
CA LYS A 84 11.40 -7.29 -5.54
C LYS A 84 11.42 -6.94 -4.05
N ARG A 85 11.95 -5.75 -3.69
CA ARG A 85 11.99 -5.25 -2.32
C ARG A 85 10.69 -4.56 -1.92
N ILE A 86 9.90 -4.08 -2.89
CA ILE A 86 8.64 -3.36 -2.68
C ILE A 86 7.51 -4.09 -3.40
N GLY A 87 6.71 -4.82 -2.65
CA GLY A 87 5.52 -5.48 -3.17
C GLY A 87 4.32 -4.55 -3.23
N MET A 88 3.35 -4.85 -4.10
CA MET A 88 2.11 -4.08 -4.20
C MET A 88 0.88 -4.99 -4.25
N VAL A 89 -0.08 -4.68 -3.40
CA VAL A 89 -1.42 -5.26 -3.38
C VAL A 89 -2.38 -4.24 -3.98
N PHE A 90 -2.91 -4.53 -5.15
CA PHE A 90 -3.84 -3.66 -5.87
C PHE A 90 -5.26 -3.75 -5.29
N GLN A 91 -6.06 -2.71 -5.52
CA GLN A 91 -7.47 -2.66 -5.13
C GLN A 91 -8.27 -3.87 -5.65
N ALA A 92 -8.13 -4.21 -6.93
CA ALA A 92 -8.54 -5.50 -7.45
C ALA A 92 -7.45 -6.54 -7.13
N SER A 93 -7.80 -7.71 -6.63
CA SER A 93 -6.82 -8.73 -6.17
C SER A 93 -5.87 -9.23 -7.26
N THR A 94 -6.17 -8.98 -8.53
CA THR A 94 -5.34 -9.27 -9.73
C THR A 94 -4.76 -10.69 -9.79
N LEU A 95 -5.44 -11.67 -9.20
CA LEU A 95 -5.08 -13.09 -9.33
C LEU A 95 -5.36 -13.58 -10.76
N PHE A 96 -4.59 -14.56 -11.22
CA PHE A 96 -4.84 -15.24 -12.47
C PHE A 96 -5.95 -16.28 -12.28
N ASP A 97 -7.10 -16.09 -12.92
CA ASP A 97 -8.29 -16.96 -12.77
C ASP A 97 -8.05 -18.39 -13.28
N SER A 98 -7.12 -18.58 -14.21
CA SER A 98 -6.74 -19.88 -14.76
C SER A 98 -5.77 -20.68 -13.89
N MET A 99 -5.37 -20.14 -12.73
CA MET A 99 -4.41 -20.75 -11.80
C MET A 99 -5.04 -20.94 -10.43
N THR A 100 -4.68 -22.03 -9.73
CA THR A 100 -5.02 -22.20 -8.32
C THR A 100 -4.34 -21.13 -7.45
N LEU A 101 -4.71 -21.00 -6.19
CA LEU A 101 -4.03 -20.05 -5.29
C LEU A 101 -2.55 -20.40 -5.11
N ALA A 102 -2.24 -21.69 -4.94
CA ALA A 102 -0.85 -22.14 -4.84
C ALA A 102 -0.03 -21.77 -6.08
N GLU A 103 -0.59 -21.94 -7.28
CA GLU A 103 0.06 -21.57 -8.54
C GLU A 103 0.24 -20.05 -8.66
N ASN A 104 -0.77 -19.26 -8.30
CA ASN A 104 -0.67 -17.81 -8.26
C ASN A 104 0.48 -17.32 -7.36
N VAL A 105 0.62 -17.90 -6.17
CA VAL A 105 1.68 -17.55 -5.22
C VAL A 105 3.03 -18.13 -5.64
N ALA A 106 3.06 -19.30 -6.30
CA ALA A 106 4.28 -19.89 -6.82
C ALA A 106 4.88 -19.14 -8.03
N LEU A 107 4.07 -18.37 -8.76
CA LEU A 107 4.50 -17.69 -9.98
C LEU A 107 5.72 -16.76 -9.76
N PRO A 108 5.72 -15.81 -8.81
CA PRO A 108 6.89 -14.99 -8.53
C PRO A 108 8.10 -15.81 -8.02
N LEU A 109 7.88 -16.89 -7.27
CA LEU A 109 8.94 -17.78 -6.81
C LEU A 109 9.66 -18.47 -7.98
N ARG A 110 8.91 -19.01 -8.94
CA ARG A 110 9.46 -19.60 -10.16
C ARG A 110 10.22 -18.58 -10.99
N LYS A 111 9.62 -17.39 -11.20
CA LYS A 111 10.17 -16.36 -12.07
C LYS A 111 11.41 -15.68 -11.51
N HIS A 112 11.44 -15.40 -10.20
CA HIS A 112 12.46 -14.54 -9.58
C HIS A 112 13.39 -15.24 -8.62
N ARG A 113 13.00 -16.40 -8.04
CA ARG A 113 13.83 -17.27 -7.20
C ARG A 113 14.26 -18.55 -7.90
N HIS A 114 13.79 -18.78 -9.12
CA HIS A 114 14.11 -19.95 -9.95
C HIS A 114 13.84 -21.29 -9.23
N LEU A 115 12.86 -21.33 -8.32
CA LEU A 115 12.48 -22.56 -7.64
C LEU A 115 11.83 -23.54 -8.62
N ALA A 116 12.20 -24.83 -8.52
CA ALA A 116 11.55 -25.91 -9.27
C ALA A 116 10.07 -26.01 -8.92
N GLY A 117 9.27 -26.56 -9.83
CA GLY A 117 7.82 -26.62 -9.71
C GLY A 117 7.29 -27.10 -8.36
N PRO A 118 7.68 -28.29 -7.85
CA PRO A 118 7.23 -28.79 -6.54
C PRO A 118 7.67 -27.89 -5.38
N ALA A 119 8.96 -27.48 -5.34
CA ALA A 119 9.48 -26.62 -4.29
C ALA A 119 8.80 -25.24 -4.27
N ALA A 120 8.46 -24.69 -5.43
CA ALA A 120 7.72 -23.44 -5.52
C ALA A 120 6.28 -23.57 -4.98
N LEU A 121 5.61 -24.69 -5.21
CA LEU A 121 4.27 -24.95 -4.68
C LEU A 121 4.29 -25.15 -3.16
N ASP A 122 5.29 -25.86 -2.63
CA ASP A 122 5.43 -26.04 -1.18
C ASP A 122 5.70 -24.71 -0.46
N GLU A 123 6.56 -23.84 -1.03
CA GLU A 123 6.75 -22.51 -0.50
C GLU A 123 5.48 -21.65 -0.63
N ALA A 124 4.77 -21.76 -1.74
CA ALA A 124 3.49 -21.06 -1.94
C ALA A 124 2.45 -21.45 -0.87
N ARG A 125 2.34 -22.73 -0.51
CA ARG A 125 1.46 -23.19 0.57
C ARG A 125 1.88 -22.61 1.93
N ARG A 126 3.20 -22.48 2.21
CA ARG A 126 3.69 -21.80 3.42
C ARG A 126 3.27 -20.32 3.43
N ARG A 127 3.37 -19.62 2.30
CA ARG A 127 2.91 -18.21 2.20
C ARG A 127 1.39 -18.08 2.36
N LEU A 128 0.62 -19.00 1.81
CA LEU A 128 -0.82 -19.04 2.02
C LEU A 128 -1.19 -19.30 3.49
N ALA A 129 -0.41 -20.10 4.21
CA ALA A 129 -0.61 -20.31 5.65
C ALA A 129 -0.42 -19.01 6.46
N GLN A 130 0.54 -18.16 6.10
CA GLN A 130 0.77 -16.85 6.74
C GLN A 130 -0.45 -15.90 6.65
N VAL A 131 -1.31 -16.10 5.68
CA VAL A 131 -2.52 -15.29 5.47
C VAL A 131 -3.80 -16.08 5.74
N TYR A 132 -3.71 -17.20 6.47
CA TYR A 132 -4.85 -18.07 6.83
C TYR A 132 -5.60 -18.64 5.62
N MET A 133 -4.86 -19.03 4.58
CA MET A 133 -5.41 -19.56 3.31
C MET A 133 -4.85 -20.95 2.95
N ALA A 134 -4.19 -21.65 3.88
CA ALA A 134 -3.56 -22.95 3.62
C ALA A 134 -4.53 -24.00 3.05
N GLU A 135 -5.73 -24.12 3.64
CA GLU A 135 -6.76 -25.10 3.25
C GLU A 135 -7.39 -24.81 1.88
N HIS A 136 -7.13 -23.63 1.32
CA HIS A 136 -7.70 -23.18 0.04
C HIS A 136 -6.67 -23.16 -1.08
N ALA A 137 -5.46 -23.70 -0.86
CA ALA A 137 -4.34 -23.61 -1.79
C ALA A 137 -4.66 -24.12 -3.22
N GLU A 138 -5.47 -25.17 -3.32
CA GLU A 138 -5.84 -25.79 -4.60
C GLU A 138 -7.11 -25.20 -5.23
N ARG A 139 -7.76 -24.20 -4.59
CA ARG A 139 -8.94 -23.53 -5.14
C ARG A 139 -8.55 -22.48 -6.17
N TYR A 140 -9.46 -22.22 -7.09
CA TYR A 140 -9.36 -21.15 -8.08
C TYR A 140 -9.96 -19.83 -7.53
N PRO A 141 -9.50 -18.66 -7.99
CA PRO A 141 -10.02 -17.36 -7.54
C PRO A 141 -11.54 -17.21 -7.63
N ALA A 142 -12.17 -17.78 -8.67
CA ALA A 142 -13.62 -17.73 -8.87
C ALA A 142 -14.44 -18.43 -7.77
N GLU A 143 -13.84 -19.34 -7.02
CA GLU A 143 -14.49 -20.09 -5.93
C GLU A 143 -14.42 -19.37 -4.58
N LEU A 144 -13.86 -18.16 -4.53
CA LEU A 144 -13.50 -17.47 -3.29
C LEU A 144 -14.29 -16.17 -3.09
N SER A 145 -14.52 -15.82 -1.83
CA SER A 145 -15.00 -14.49 -1.47
C SER A 145 -13.94 -13.41 -1.75
N ASP A 146 -14.35 -12.13 -1.84
CA ASP A 146 -13.45 -11.01 -2.06
C ASP A 146 -12.36 -10.92 -0.99
N GLY A 147 -12.70 -11.12 0.28
CA GLY A 147 -11.74 -11.13 1.37
C GLY A 147 -10.72 -12.28 1.27
N MET A 148 -11.13 -13.45 0.78
CA MET A 148 -10.22 -14.57 0.52
C MET A 148 -9.29 -14.26 -0.66
N ARG A 149 -9.82 -13.69 -1.74
CA ARG A 149 -9.00 -13.25 -2.90
C ARG A 149 -7.95 -12.20 -2.48
N LYS A 150 -8.33 -11.24 -1.64
CA LYS A 150 -7.39 -10.23 -1.10
C LYS A 150 -6.27 -10.88 -0.28
N ARG A 151 -6.59 -11.83 0.62
CA ARG A 151 -5.57 -12.56 1.39
C ARG A 151 -4.62 -13.34 0.50
N ALA A 152 -5.11 -14.03 -0.52
CA ALA A 152 -4.27 -14.75 -1.49
C ALA A 152 -3.36 -13.78 -2.29
N ALA A 153 -3.86 -12.60 -2.68
CA ALA A 153 -3.05 -11.57 -3.34
C ALA A 153 -1.94 -11.04 -2.42
N ILE A 154 -2.22 -10.89 -1.12
CA ILE A 154 -1.20 -10.56 -0.11
C ILE A 154 -0.14 -11.67 -0.04
N ALA A 155 -0.54 -12.96 0.04
CA ALA A 155 0.40 -14.08 0.04
C ALA A 155 1.31 -14.09 -1.19
N ARG A 156 0.76 -13.83 -2.38
CA ARG A 156 1.54 -13.71 -3.61
C ARG A 156 2.54 -12.56 -3.54
N THR A 157 2.16 -11.44 -2.97
CA THR A 157 3.04 -10.28 -2.78
C THR A 157 4.19 -10.61 -1.82
N LEU A 158 3.91 -11.34 -0.74
CA LEU A 158 4.91 -11.78 0.24
C LEU A 158 5.87 -12.85 -0.28
N ALA A 159 5.61 -13.49 -1.41
CA ALA A 159 6.42 -14.59 -1.93
C ALA A 159 7.90 -14.24 -2.17
N LEU A 160 8.21 -12.96 -2.39
CA LEU A 160 9.59 -12.48 -2.59
C LEU A 160 10.24 -11.89 -1.33
N ASP A 161 9.61 -11.99 -0.16
CA ASP A 161 10.05 -11.37 1.11
C ASP A 161 10.32 -9.86 0.96
N PRO A 162 9.33 -9.07 0.56
CA PRO A 162 9.52 -7.65 0.37
C PRO A 162 9.76 -6.94 1.72
N GLU A 163 10.58 -5.88 1.71
CA GLU A 163 10.79 -5.01 2.86
C GLU A 163 9.65 -3.99 3.04
N VAL A 164 8.96 -3.68 1.93
CA VAL A 164 7.80 -2.77 1.89
C VAL A 164 6.64 -3.44 1.19
N VAL A 165 5.43 -3.30 1.72
CA VAL A 165 4.21 -3.66 1.02
C VAL A 165 3.30 -2.45 0.88
N LEU A 166 2.95 -2.13 -0.36
CA LEU A 166 2.03 -1.08 -0.74
C LEU A 166 0.62 -1.68 -0.87
N PHE A 167 -0.34 -1.13 -0.16
CA PHE A 167 -1.74 -1.54 -0.21
C PHE A 167 -2.59 -0.41 -0.81
N ASP A 168 -3.16 -0.64 -1.99
CA ASP A 168 -4.05 0.31 -2.66
C ASP A 168 -5.50 -0.07 -2.33
N GLU A 169 -6.12 0.61 -1.39
CA GLU A 169 -7.50 0.42 -0.94
C GLU A 169 -7.83 -1.06 -0.58
N PRO A 170 -7.10 -1.67 0.38
CA PRO A 170 -7.18 -3.13 0.63
C PRO A 170 -8.53 -3.59 1.18
N THR A 171 -9.30 -2.71 1.83
CA THR A 171 -10.59 -3.04 2.47
C THR A 171 -11.81 -2.64 1.63
N THR A 172 -11.60 -1.91 0.53
CA THR A 172 -12.71 -1.45 -0.34
C THR A 172 -13.45 -2.63 -0.95
N GLY A 173 -14.80 -2.57 -0.87
CA GLY A 173 -15.71 -3.60 -1.36
C GLY A 173 -15.90 -4.79 -0.40
N LEU A 174 -15.28 -4.80 0.77
CA LEU A 174 -15.48 -5.82 1.79
C LEU A 174 -16.56 -5.43 2.80
N ASP A 175 -17.23 -6.43 3.36
CA ASP A 175 -18.04 -6.24 4.55
C ASP A 175 -17.16 -5.81 5.75
N PRO A 176 -17.75 -5.16 6.79
CA PRO A 176 -16.97 -4.64 7.92
C PRO A 176 -16.13 -5.69 8.66
N VAL A 177 -16.62 -6.94 8.76
CA VAL A 177 -15.89 -8.02 9.47
C VAL A 177 -14.67 -8.45 8.65
N SER A 178 -14.86 -8.65 7.35
CA SER A 178 -13.78 -9.00 6.42
C SER A 178 -12.74 -7.88 6.33
N ALA A 179 -13.16 -6.62 6.32
CA ALA A 179 -12.26 -5.46 6.36
C ALA A 179 -11.36 -5.50 7.60
N ARG A 180 -11.93 -5.70 8.81
CA ARG A 180 -11.14 -5.80 10.06
C ARG A 180 -10.17 -6.99 10.07
N ARG A 181 -10.50 -8.08 9.38
CA ARG A 181 -9.57 -9.21 9.22
C ARG A 181 -8.36 -8.85 8.32
N ILE A 182 -8.59 -8.09 7.27
CA ILE A 182 -7.47 -7.59 6.42
C ILE A 182 -6.62 -6.60 7.21
N ASP A 183 -7.22 -5.66 7.96
CA ASP A 183 -6.47 -4.73 8.81
C ASP A 183 -5.58 -5.47 9.81
N ARG A 184 -6.14 -6.43 10.54
CA ARG A 184 -5.38 -7.25 11.48
C ARG A 184 -4.22 -7.95 10.78
N LEU A 185 -4.46 -8.54 9.61
CA LEU A 185 -3.41 -9.20 8.84
C LEU A 185 -2.29 -8.24 8.45
N ILE A 186 -2.61 -7.01 7.98
CA ILE A 186 -1.60 -5.99 7.66
C ILE A 186 -0.77 -5.67 8.91
N ARG A 187 -1.40 -5.50 10.07
CA ARG A 187 -0.68 -5.23 11.33
C ARG A 187 0.20 -6.39 11.78
N GLU A 188 -0.29 -7.64 11.68
CA GLU A 188 0.46 -8.85 11.98
C GLU A 188 1.70 -9.00 11.07
N LEU A 189 1.57 -8.70 9.79
CA LEU A 189 2.68 -8.73 8.84
C LEU A 189 3.73 -7.65 9.17
N ALA A 190 3.30 -6.43 9.48
CA ALA A 190 4.21 -5.36 9.85
C ALA A 190 4.97 -5.71 11.14
N SER A 191 4.28 -6.13 12.19
CA SER A 191 4.90 -6.42 13.48
C SER A 191 5.68 -7.75 13.50
N GLY A 192 5.20 -8.80 12.82
CA GLY A 192 5.78 -10.14 12.85
C GLY A 192 6.91 -10.35 11.86
N LEU A 193 6.85 -9.73 10.68
CA LEU A 193 7.86 -9.84 9.63
C LEU A 193 8.75 -8.59 9.51
N GLY A 194 8.48 -7.53 10.27
CA GLY A 194 9.21 -6.27 10.18
C GLY A 194 9.00 -5.52 8.86
N VAL A 195 7.91 -5.79 8.15
CA VAL A 195 7.58 -5.17 6.87
C VAL A 195 7.09 -3.75 7.10
N THR A 196 7.58 -2.80 6.32
CA THR A 196 6.99 -1.47 6.24
C THR A 196 5.71 -1.53 5.41
N ALA A 197 4.58 -1.12 5.97
CA ALA A 197 3.30 -1.12 5.26
C ALA A 197 2.88 0.30 4.90
N ILE A 198 2.60 0.56 3.61
CA ILE A 198 2.01 1.83 3.17
C ILE A 198 0.60 1.52 2.67
N VAL A 199 -0.40 2.06 3.35
CA VAL A 199 -1.81 1.78 3.10
C VAL A 199 -2.50 3.04 2.59
N VAL A 200 -2.97 3.00 1.35
CA VAL A 200 -3.91 4.00 0.84
C VAL A 200 -5.31 3.57 1.24
N SER A 201 -6.03 4.41 1.96
CA SER A 201 -7.39 4.12 2.40
C SER A 201 -8.19 5.40 2.69
N HIS A 202 -9.50 5.27 2.66
CA HIS A 202 -10.45 6.27 3.13
C HIS A 202 -11.36 5.72 4.25
N ASP A 203 -11.06 4.52 4.80
CA ASP A 203 -11.84 3.87 5.85
C ASP A 203 -11.35 4.30 7.25
N PRO A 204 -12.10 5.16 8.00
CA PRO A 204 -11.66 5.63 9.31
C PRO A 204 -11.38 4.51 10.31
N PRO A 205 -12.20 3.43 10.42
CA PRO A 205 -11.89 2.32 11.30
C PRO A 205 -10.54 1.65 11.03
N SER A 206 -10.13 1.46 9.77
CA SER A 206 -8.80 0.95 9.40
C SER A 206 -7.71 1.91 9.87
N ILE A 207 -7.87 3.21 9.55
CA ILE A 207 -6.90 4.26 9.87
C ILE A 207 -6.62 4.29 11.38
N PHE A 208 -7.67 4.38 12.18
CA PHE A 208 -7.55 4.47 13.64
C PHE A 208 -7.24 3.13 14.34
N GLY A 209 -7.43 2.02 13.64
CA GLY A 209 -7.25 0.68 14.18
C GLY A 209 -5.81 0.17 14.10
N ILE A 210 -5.09 0.47 13.02
CA ILE A 210 -3.81 -0.16 12.76
C ILE A 210 -2.67 0.79 12.32
N ALA A 211 -2.91 2.08 12.07
CA ALA A 211 -1.87 3.02 11.66
C ALA A 211 -0.91 3.34 12.81
N ASP A 212 0.38 3.44 12.53
CA ASP A 212 1.36 4.09 13.41
C ASP A 212 1.38 5.60 13.13
N ARG A 213 1.38 5.99 11.85
CA ARG A 213 1.28 7.38 11.39
C ARG A 213 0.35 7.50 10.20
N VAL A 214 -0.20 8.67 10.04
CA VAL A 214 -1.17 9.00 8.97
C VAL A 214 -0.73 10.26 8.27
N ALA A 215 -0.63 10.24 6.96
CA ALA A 215 -0.40 11.38 6.10
C ALA A 215 -1.71 11.78 5.40
N LEU A 216 -2.24 12.97 5.67
CA LEU A 216 -3.40 13.51 4.97
C LEU A 216 -2.94 14.30 3.74
N LEU A 217 -3.31 13.81 2.56
CA LEU A 217 -3.16 14.54 1.30
C LEU A 217 -4.34 15.49 1.10
N TYR A 218 -4.02 16.75 0.79
CA TYR A 218 -4.97 17.79 0.47
C TYR A 218 -4.42 18.69 -0.63
N GLN A 219 -5.22 18.95 -1.67
CA GLN A 219 -4.84 19.79 -2.83
C GLN A 219 -3.49 19.43 -3.48
N GLY A 220 -3.16 18.12 -3.49
CA GLY A 220 -1.96 17.57 -4.10
C GLY A 220 -0.70 17.60 -3.22
N GLY A 221 -0.74 18.18 -2.03
CA GLY A 221 0.34 18.19 -1.05
C GLY A 221 0.01 17.42 0.22
N VAL A 222 1.00 17.22 1.10
CA VAL A 222 0.80 16.67 2.44
C VAL A 222 0.38 17.78 3.39
N ARG A 223 -0.85 17.74 3.88
CA ARG A 223 -1.40 18.70 4.83
C ARG A 223 -0.95 18.44 6.26
N ALA A 224 -0.93 17.18 6.66
CA ALA A 224 -0.55 16.78 8.02
C ALA A 224 0.06 15.38 7.99
N VAL A 225 1.02 15.14 8.87
CA VAL A 225 1.52 13.81 9.22
C VAL A 225 1.50 13.70 10.73
N ALA A 226 0.71 12.76 11.26
CA ALA A 226 0.48 12.65 12.70
C ALA A 226 0.20 11.20 13.11
N THR A 227 0.28 10.90 14.41
CA THR A 227 -0.27 9.66 14.95
C THR A 227 -1.82 9.70 14.87
N PRO A 228 -2.51 8.55 14.90
CA PRO A 228 -3.97 8.54 14.94
C PRO A 228 -4.55 9.36 16.10
N ALA A 229 -3.87 9.38 17.27
CA ALA A 229 -4.30 10.15 18.42
C ALA A 229 -4.19 11.66 18.20
N ASP A 230 -3.04 12.11 17.68
CA ASP A 230 -2.81 13.53 17.37
C ASP A 230 -3.72 14.02 16.24
N LEU A 231 -4.00 13.15 15.25
CA LEU A 231 -4.93 13.48 14.17
C LEU A 231 -6.34 13.76 14.71
N ARG A 232 -6.82 12.95 15.68
CA ARG A 232 -8.11 13.19 16.34
C ARG A 232 -8.13 14.48 17.15
N ALA A 233 -7.01 14.84 17.78
CA ALA A 233 -6.88 16.04 18.60
C ALA A 233 -6.56 17.31 17.78
N SER A 234 -6.37 17.17 16.46
CA SER A 234 -5.99 18.29 15.59
C SER A 234 -7.08 19.38 15.56
N ALA A 235 -6.68 20.63 15.67
CA ALA A 235 -7.56 21.79 15.47
C ALA A 235 -7.68 22.21 13.99
N ASP A 236 -6.98 21.56 13.07
CA ASP A 236 -7.01 21.86 11.63
C ASP A 236 -8.39 21.50 11.07
N PRO A 237 -9.16 22.44 10.50
CA PRO A 237 -10.49 22.20 10.00
C PRO A 237 -10.53 21.21 8.82
N VAL A 238 -9.46 21.12 8.01
CA VAL A 238 -9.33 20.14 6.92
C VAL A 238 -9.20 18.74 7.50
N VAL A 239 -8.38 18.56 8.53
CA VAL A 239 -8.21 17.29 9.23
C VAL A 239 -9.52 16.86 9.88
N GLN A 240 -10.16 17.77 10.62
CA GLN A 240 -11.42 17.48 11.31
C GLN A 240 -12.54 17.12 10.34
N GLN A 241 -12.70 17.86 9.24
CA GLN A 241 -13.70 17.54 8.23
C GLN A 241 -13.50 16.12 7.68
N PHE A 242 -12.25 15.74 7.37
CA PHE A 242 -11.96 14.41 6.82
C PHE A 242 -12.29 13.29 7.81
N ILE A 243 -11.81 13.39 9.05
CA ILE A 243 -11.95 12.30 10.04
C ILE A 243 -13.37 12.16 10.59
N THR A 244 -14.17 13.24 10.59
CA THR A 244 -15.57 13.23 11.06
C THR A 244 -16.56 13.00 9.93
N GLY A 245 -16.14 13.10 8.66
CA GLY A 245 -17.00 12.94 7.49
C GLY A 245 -18.02 14.05 7.31
N GLN A 246 -17.73 15.27 7.81
CA GLN A 246 -18.63 16.41 7.66
C GLN A 246 -18.76 16.81 6.19
N SER A 247 -19.98 17.02 5.73
CA SER A 247 -20.29 17.42 4.35
C SER A 247 -19.92 18.88 4.05
N SER A 248 -19.88 19.74 5.08
CA SER A 248 -19.50 21.15 4.97
C SER A 248 -18.15 21.41 5.59
N GLY A 249 -17.30 22.21 4.93
CA GLY A 249 -15.96 22.56 5.42
C GLY A 249 -15.01 22.93 4.27
N PRO A 250 -13.71 23.09 4.54
CA PRO A 250 -12.73 23.51 3.55
C PRO A 250 -12.45 22.49 2.44
N MET A 251 -12.82 21.21 2.62
CA MET A 251 -12.69 20.19 1.58
C MET A 251 -13.94 20.24 0.69
N GLU A 252 -13.80 20.84 -0.47
CA GLU A 252 -14.82 20.80 -1.51
C GLU A 252 -14.74 19.47 -2.28
N THR A 253 -15.90 18.85 -2.52
CA THR A 253 -16.00 17.69 -3.39
C THR A 253 -16.39 18.17 -4.78
N PRO A 254 -15.57 17.99 -5.82
CA PRO A 254 -15.96 18.39 -7.18
C PRO A 254 -17.27 17.73 -7.60
N GLY A 255 -18.26 18.53 -8.00
CA GLY A 255 -19.56 18.04 -8.51
C GLY A 255 -20.72 18.07 -7.49
N PHE A 256 -20.52 18.63 -6.30
CA PHE A 256 -21.57 18.95 -5.33
C PHE A 256 -21.59 20.41 -4.98
#